data_8a6ad044196b50047c0e94fd30b1cd5a
#
_entry.id   8a6ad044196b50047c0e94fd30b1cd5a
#
_cell.length_a   1.000
_cell.length_b   1.000
_cell.length_c   1.000
_cell.angle_alpha   90.00
_cell.angle_beta   90.00
_cell.angle_gamma   90.00
#
_symmetry.space_group_name_H-M   'P 1'
#
loop_
_entity.id
_entity.type
_entity.pdbx_description
1 polymer ?
#
loop_
_entity_poly.entity_id
_entity_poly.type
_entity_poly.pdbx_seq_one_letter_code
_entity_poly.pdbx_strand_id
1 'polypeptide(L)'
;MNIQAPVKVDKAERMRRAREEAYATPLSQFHPGAPRLFQDDTLWPWFERLRKEEPVHYCTNAPIEPYWSVVKYNDIMHVDTNHGIFSSDSKLGGISIRDVPEGYDYPSFIAMDQPRHSAQRKTVSPMFTPQHLDELAKLIRQRSQTVLDNLPRNETFNFVERVSIELTTQMLATLFDFPWEERRKLTRWSDVSTALPKSGIVASAEERRREMDECYAYMSKLWNERVNSAPRNDLLSLMAHNEATRHMDPDNLMGNIILLIVGGNDTTRNTMTGSVLALNENPEQYDKLRANPELIDTMVPEVIRWQTPLAHMRRTALQDTEIGGKHIRKGDRVVMWYVSGNRDEEMFDKPNEFIIDRPRPRTHLSFGFGIHRCVGMRLAELQLKIVWEEMLQRFDRIEVVGEPKRIYSSFIKGYETLPVRIPG
;
A
#
# COMPACT_ATOMS: atom_id res chain seq x y z
N MET A 1 8.25 30.03 -25.57
CA MET A 1 7.39 29.82 -24.39
C MET A 1 8.26 29.19 -23.31
N ASN A 2 8.35 29.80 -22.15
CA ASN A 2 9.27 29.44 -21.07
C ASN A 2 8.96 28.05 -20.53
N ILE A 3 9.90 27.15 -20.68
CA ILE A 3 9.91 25.85 -20.00
C ILE A 3 10.27 26.15 -18.54
N GLN A 4 9.30 26.05 -17.65
CA GLN A 4 9.51 26.13 -16.20
C GLN A 4 10.33 24.93 -15.75
N ALA A 5 11.62 25.15 -15.53
CA ALA A 5 12.41 24.31 -14.65
C ALA A 5 12.09 24.78 -13.23
N PRO A 6 11.43 24.00 -12.41
CA PRO A 6 11.56 24.21 -10.97
C PRO A 6 10.97 23.18 -10.01
N VAL A 7 10.84 21.93 -10.40
CA VAL A 7 10.36 20.91 -9.44
C VAL A 7 11.38 20.69 -8.30
N LYS A 8 12.67 20.80 -8.56
CA LYS A 8 13.72 20.51 -7.56
C LYS A 8 13.87 21.60 -6.48
N VAL A 9 13.69 22.86 -6.83
CA VAL A 9 13.89 23.97 -5.87
C VAL A 9 12.76 24.01 -4.85
N ASP A 10 11.52 23.81 -5.28
CA ASP A 10 10.37 23.79 -4.37
C ASP A 10 10.39 22.58 -3.42
N LYS A 11 10.81 21.40 -3.88
CA LYS A 11 10.94 20.21 -3.04
C LYS A 11 12.02 20.37 -1.96
N ALA A 12 13.16 20.93 -2.31
CA ALA A 12 14.25 21.16 -1.36
C ALA A 12 13.87 22.19 -0.27
N GLU A 13 13.24 23.28 -0.66
CA GLU A 13 12.76 24.30 0.27
C GLU A 13 11.63 23.78 1.15
N ARG A 14 10.69 23.04 0.61
CA ARG A 14 9.62 22.35 1.37
C ARG A 14 10.20 21.40 2.41
N MET A 15 11.20 20.62 2.05
CA MET A 15 11.87 19.69 2.97
C MET A 15 12.68 20.43 4.05
N ARG A 16 13.34 21.54 3.71
CA ARG A 16 14.05 22.38 4.67
C ARG A 16 13.08 22.93 5.74
N ARG A 17 11.96 23.50 5.31
CA ARG A 17 10.91 24.01 6.23
C ARG A 17 10.32 22.90 7.10
N ALA A 18 10.03 21.74 6.52
CA ALA A 18 9.54 20.60 7.27
C ALA A 18 10.54 20.12 8.34
N ARG A 19 11.85 20.19 8.05
CA ARG A 19 12.90 19.88 9.03
C ARG A 19 12.94 20.91 10.16
N GLU A 20 12.91 22.20 9.83
CA GLU A 20 12.87 23.27 10.83
C GLU A 20 11.65 23.13 11.73
N GLU A 21 10.47 22.88 11.17
CA GLU A 21 9.23 22.66 11.92
C GLU A 21 9.33 21.42 12.81
N ALA A 22 9.77 20.29 12.27
CA ALA A 22 9.89 19.04 13.02
C ALA A 22 10.84 19.16 14.21
N TYR A 23 11.95 19.89 14.08
CA TYR A 23 12.92 20.06 15.15
C TYR A 23 12.58 21.21 16.12
N ALA A 24 11.75 22.16 15.74
CA ALA A 24 11.23 23.21 16.61
C ALA A 24 10.04 22.75 17.47
N THR A 25 9.26 21.79 16.99
CA THR A 25 8.04 21.30 17.65
C THR A 25 8.41 20.39 18.84
N PRO A 26 7.88 20.61 20.06
CA PRO A 26 8.05 19.67 21.18
C PRO A 26 7.54 18.27 20.84
N LEU A 27 8.25 17.21 21.28
CA LEU A 27 7.84 15.81 21.01
C LEU A 27 6.42 15.52 21.51
N SER A 28 6.01 16.09 22.64
CA SER A 28 4.64 15.97 23.19
C SER A 28 3.54 16.50 22.26
N GLN A 29 3.90 17.28 21.23
CA GLN A 29 2.99 17.81 20.23
C GLN A 29 3.06 17.05 18.89
N PHE A 30 3.89 16.01 18.79
CA PHE A 30 4.01 15.23 17.56
C PHE A 30 2.74 14.46 17.24
N HIS A 31 2.36 14.53 15.97
CA HIS A 31 1.31 13.69 15.40
C HIS A 31 1.81 13.13 14.06
N PRO A 32 2.68 12.09 14.08
CA PRO A 32 3.29 11.54 12.87
C PRO A 32 2.27 10.94 11.89
N GLY A 33 1.06 10.62 12.37
CA GLY A 33 -0.06 10.13 11.55
C GLY A 33 -0.90 11.21 10.87
N ALA A 34 -0.48 12.49 10.87
CA ALA A 34 -1.21 13.55 10.18
C ALA A 34 -1.19 13.34 8.65
N PRO A 35 -2.35 13.16 7.98
CA PRO A 35 -2.40 12.85 6.54
C PRO A 35 -1.71 13.89 5.66
N ARG A 36 -1.68 15.17 6.11
CA ARG A 36 -1.03 16.24 5.38
C ARG A 36 0.48 16.03 5.22
N LEU A 37 1.16 15.47 6.22
CA LEU A 37 2.58 15.17 6.11
C LEU A 37 2.89 14.22 4.94
N PHE A 38 1.98 13.26 4.68
CA PHE A 38 2.09 12.30 3.58
C PHE A 38 1.72 12.94 2.24
N GLN A 39 0.67 13.76 2.21
CA GLN A 39 0.25 14.46 1.00
C GLN A 39 1.32 15.44 0.52
N ASP A 40 1.92 16.20 1.44
CA ASP A 40 2.96 17.19 1.14
C ASP A 40 4.36 16.55 1.01
N ASP A 41 4.50 15.23 1.24
CA ASP A 41 5.78 14.47 1.26
C ASP A 41 6.80 15.04 2.27
N THR A 42 6.31 15.53 3.42
CA THR A 42 7.11 16.21 4.46
C THR A 42 7.27 15.40 5.74
N LEU A 43 6.87 14.15 5.73
CA LEU A 43 6.89 13.22 6.89
C LEU A 43 8.33 12.87 7.36
N TRP A 44 9.33 12.95 6.48
CA TRP A 44 10.65 12.36 6.69
C TRP A 44 11.41 12.92 7.89
N PRO A 45 11.52 14.25 8.12
CA PRO A 45 12.19 14.81 9.28
C PRO A 45 11.51 14.45 10.62
N TRP A 46 10.19 14.28 10.62
CA TRP A 46 9.42 13.89 11.81
C TRP A 46 9.76 12.47 12.24
N PHE A 47 9.77 11.52 11.30
CA PHE A 47 10.16 10.16 11.60
C PHE A 47 11.66 10.01 11.89
N GLU A 48 12.52 10.76 11.22
CA GLU A 48 13.97 10.80 11.53
C GLU A 48 14.19 11.23 12.99
N ARG A 49 13.52 12.28 13.43
CA ARG A 49 13.63 12.76 14.80
C ARG A 49 13.10 11.75 15.82
N LEU A 50 11.97 11.12 15.55
CA LEU A 50 11.43 10.07 16.42
C LEU A 50 12.39 8.89 16.54
N ARG A 51 12.97 8.40 15.43
CA ARG A 51 13.96 7.32 15.49
C ARG A 51 15.17 7.65 16.35
N LYS A 52 15.59 8.91 16.41
CA LYS A 52 16.76 9.38 17.18
C LYS A 52 16.44 9.66 18.62
N GLU A 53 15.32 10.31 18.92
CA GLU A 53 15.06 10.88 20.24
C GLU A 53 14.04 10.04 21.05
N GLU A 54 13.00 9.48 20.40
CA GLU A 54 11.95 8.72 21.08
C GLU A 54 11.33 7.65 20.14
N PRO A 55 12.04 6.52 19.89
CA PRO A 55 11.62 5.50 18.92
C PRO A 55 10.29 4.84 19.21
N VAL A 56 9.88 4.79 20.48
CA VAL A 56 8.57 4.35 20.95
C VAL A 56 7.92 5.54 21.65
N HIS A 57 7.11 6.29 20.88
CA HIS A 57 6.55 7.57 21.28
C HIS A 57 5.06 7.46 21.58
N TYR A 58 4.62 7.97 22.75
CA TYR A 58 3.20 8.01 23.09
C TYR A 58 2.55 9.29 22.55
N CYS A 59 1.80 9.14 21.47
CA CYS A 59 1.14 10.23 20.78
C CYS A 59 -0.21 10.54 21.42
N THR A 60 -0.33 11.70 22.05
CA THR A 60 -1.58 12.22 22.67
C THR A 60 -2.14 13.42 21.92
N ASN A 61 -1.36 14.07 21.09
CA ASN A 61 -1.72 15.26 20.33
C ASN A 61 -2.23 14.93 18.93
N ALA A 62 -3.27 14.08 18.85
CA ALA A 62 -3.90 13.69 17.59
C ALA A 62 -5.43 13.82 17.71
N PRO A 63 -6.15 14.10 16.62
CA PRO A 63 -7.61 14.11 16.60
C PRO A 63 -8.20 12.68 16.58
N ILE A 64 -7.54 11.76 17.23
CA ILE A 64 -7.87 10.34 17.43
C ILE A 64 -7.42 9.91 18.81
N GLU A 65 -7.87 8.77 19.27
CA GLU A 65 -7.46 8.22 20.57
C GLU A 65 -5.93 8.06 20.66
N PRO A 66 -5.33 8.24 21.85
CA PRO A 66 -3.90 8.10 22.06
C PRO A 66 -3.36 6.73 21.60
N TYR A 67 -2.11 6.73 21.14
CA TYR A 67 -1.48 5.51 20.64
C TYR A 67 0.06 5.58 20.78
N TRP A 68 0.69 4.43 20.82
CA TRP A 68 2.14 4.30 20.73
C TRP A 68 2.59 4.28 19.27
N SER A 69 3.48 5.19 18.89
CA SER A 69 4.17 5.21 17.59
C SER A 69 5.45 4.40 17.69
N VAL A 70 5.57 3.30 16.97
CA VAL A 70 6.76 2.46 16.88
C VAL A 70 7.43 2.71 15.53
N VAL A 71 8.66 3.24 15.53
CA VAL A 71 9.27 3.79 14.31
C VAL A 71 10.58 3.12 13.90
N LYS A 72 11.21 2.30 14.75
CA LYS A 72 12.41 1.52 14.44
C LYS A 72 12.08 0.14 13.87
N TYR A 73 12.93 -0.34 13.00
CA TYR A 73 12.77 -1.61 12.29
C TYR A 73 12.59 -2.80 13.25
N ASN A 74 13.49 -2.97 14.20
CA ASN A 74 13.46 -4.13 15.09
C ASN A 74 12.27 -4.11 16.05
N ASP A 75 11.84 -2.93 16.53
CA ASP A 75 10.67 -2.79 17.38
C ASP A 75 9.38 -3.09 16.59
N ILE A 76 9.31 -2.66 15.33
CA ILE A 76 8.22 -3.00 14.42
C ILE A 76 8.16 -4.52 14.20
N MET A 77 9.30 -5.15 13.93
CA MET A 77 9.40 -6.61 13.78
C MET A 77 8.95 -7.34 15.03
N HIS A 78 9.33 -6.83 16.22
CA HIS A 78 8.89 -7.40 17.49
C HIS A 78 7.37 -7.38 17.60
N VAL A 79 6.71 -6.26 17.32
CA VAL A 79 5.25 -6.16 17.38
C VAL A 79 4.58 -7.05 16.33
N ASP A 80 5.05 -7.02 15.09
CA ASP A 80 4.40 -7.70 13.95
C ASP A 80 4.52 -9.24 14.03
N THR A 81 5.57 -9.75 14.67
CA THR A 81 5.79 -11.21 14.82
C THR A 81 5.17 -11.80 16.09
N ASN A 82 4.83 -11.00 17.08
CA ASN A 82 4.29 -11.45 18.36
C ASN A 82 2.74 -11.33 18.44
N HIS A 83 2.06 -12.00 17.53
CA HIS A 83 0.58 -11.96 17.42
C HIS A 83 -0.15 -12.48 18.68
N GLY A 84 0.52 -13.24 19.57
CA GLY A 84 -0.05 -13.65 20.85
C GLY A 84 -0.07 -12.53 21.91
N ILE A 85 0.67 -11.44 21.67
CA ILE A 85 0.75 -10.25 22.54
C ILE A 85 0.05 -9.06 21.87
N PHE A 86 0.13 -8.95 20.55
CA PHE A 86 -0.35 -7.81 19.76
C PHE A 86 -1.43 -8.26 18.77
N SER A 87 -2.68 -8.00 19.11
CA SER A 87 -3.86 -8.39 18.35
C SER A 87 -4.11 -7.49 17.13
N SER A 88 -4.63 -8.11 16.06
CA SER A 88 -5.19 -7.42 14.90
C SER A 88 -6.71 -7.38 14.92
N ASP A 89 -7.37 -8.01 15.89
CA ASP A 89 -8.83 -8.25 15.85
C ASP A 89 -9.60 -6.93 15.72
N SER A 90 -10.58 -6.90 14.80
CA SER A 90 -11.44 -5.75 14.54
C SER A 90 -12.19 -5.31 15.79
N LYS A 91 -12.58 -6.22 16.66
CA LYS A 91 -13.25 -5.93 17.94
C LYS A 91 -12.37 -5.14 18.91
N LEU A 92 -11.06 -5.15 18.69
CA LEU A 92 -10.09 -4.36 19.45
C LEU A 92 -9.59 -3.13 18.64
N GLY A 93 -10.29 -2.81 17.55
CA GLY A 93 -10.05 -1.66 16.68
C GLY A 93 -9.23 -1.94 15.43
N GLY A 94 -8.88 -3.21 15.16
CA GLY A 94 -8.30 -3.64 13.89
C GLY A 94 -6.91 -3.10 13.59
N ILE A 95 -6.67 -2.82 12.32
CA ILE A 95 -5.34 -2.57 11.75
C ILE A 95 -5.05 -1.11 11.39
N SER A 96 -6.04 -0.23 11.41
CA SER A 96 -5.89 1.19 11.07
C SER A 96 -5.64 2.02 12.32
N ILE A 97 -4.87 3.11 12.18
CA ILE A 97 -4.66 4.09 13.26
C ILE A 97 -5.96 4.73 13.73
N ARG A 98 -6.93 4.88 12.84
CA ARG A 98 -8.27 5.39 13.13
C ARG A 98 -9.22 4.25 13.39
N ASP A 99 -10.12 4.44 14.33
CA ASP A 99 -11.22 3.49 14.49
C ASP A 99 -12.16 3.55 13.28
N VAL A 100 -12.70 2.41 12.96
CA VAL A 100 -13.72 2.31 11.91
C VAL A 100 -15.00 2.93 12.44
N PRO A 101 -15.67 3.84 11.68
CA PRO A 101 -16.96 4.39 12.09
C PRO A 101 -18.00 3.29 12.34
N GLU A 102 -18.88 3.50 13.31
CA GLU A 102 -19.97 2.58 13.61
C GLU A 102 -20.79 2.25 12.36
N GLY A 103 -21.09 0.97 12.14
CA GLY A 103 -21.80 0.47 10.96
C GLY A 103 -20.91 0.26 9.71
N TYR A 104 -19.59 0.41 9.82
CA TYR A 104 -18.60 0.13 8.76
C TYR A 104 -17.56 -0.89 9.19
N ASP A 105 -17.76 -1.59 10.29
CA ASP A 105 -16.85 -2.66 10.73
C ASP A 105 -17.13 -3.94 9.94
N TYR A 106 -16.36 -4.14 8.90
CA TYR A 106 -16.37 -5.36 8.09
C TYR A 106 -15.17 -6.23 8.48
N PRO A 107 -15.36 -7.24 9.36
CA PRO A 107 -14.27 -8.12 9.78
C PRO A 107 -13.65 -8.83 8.58
N SER A 108 -12.32 -8.82 8.50
CA SER A 108 -11.57 -9.50 7.43
C SER A 108 -10.40 -10.27 8.02
N PHE A 109 -9.85 -11.24 7.30
CA PHE A 109 -8.80 -12.08 7.88
C PHE A 109 -7.53 -11.30 8.28
N ILE A 110 -7.25 -10.12 7.74
CA ILE A 110 -6.15 -9.25 8.21
C ILE A 110 -6.45 -8.60 9.57
N ALA A 111 -7.74 -8.45 9.90
CA ALA A 111 -8.24 -7.91 11.16
C ALA A 111 -8.83 -9.03 12.05
N MET A 112 -8.12 -10.16 12.10
CA MET A 112 -8.46 -11.32 12.91
C MET A 112 -7.20 -11.92 13.53
N ASP A 113 -7.38 -12.53 14.70
CA ASP A 113 -6.35 -13.32 15.37
C ASP A 113 -6.52 -14.84 15.05
N GLN A 114 -5.55 -15.63 15.49
CA GLN A 114 -5.62 -17.09 15.39
C GLN A 114 -6.78 -17.66 16.22
N PRO A 115 -7.40 -18.79 15.81
CA PRO A 115 -7.13 -19.57 14.59
C PRO A 115 -7.89 -19.08 13.33
N ARG A 116 -8.85 -18.14 13.50
CA ARG A 116 -9.73 -17.66 12.42
C ARG A 116 -8.94 -17.05 11.27
N HIS A 117 -7.93 -16.24 11.60
CA HIS A 117 -7.02 -15.65 10.61
C HIS A 117 -6.47 -16.70 9.64
N SER A 118 -5.78 -17.73 10.15
CA SER A 118 -5.13 -18.73 9.30
C SER A 118 -6.12 -19.56 8.50
N ALA A 119 -7.26 -19.88 9.07
CA ALA A 119 -8.31 -20.65 8.39
C ALA A 119 -8.81 -19.89 7.15
N GLN A 120 -9.19 -18.62 7.30
CA GLN A 120 -9.69 -17.81 6.19
C GLN A 120 -8.60 -17.44 5.18
N ARG A 121 -7.40 -17.03 5.66
CA ARG A 121 -6.27 -16.70 4.80
C ARG A 121 -5.86 -17.85 3.90
N LYS A 122 -5.85 -19.09 4.42
CA LYS A 122 -5.49 -20.30 3.66
C LYS A 122 -6.40 -20.51 2.45
N THR A 123 -7.64 -20.06 2.51
CA THR A 123 -8.61 -20.20 1.42
C THR A 123 -8.17 -19.50 0.14
N VAL A 124 -7.59 -18.31 0.25
CA VAL A 124 -7.16 -17.51 -0.90
C VAL A 124 -5.72 -17.81 -1.35
N SER A 125 -4.96 -18.54 -0.55
CA SER A 125 -3.54 -18.82 -0.81
C SER A 125 -3.26 -19.55 -2.13
N PRO A 126 -4.14 -20.43 -2.67
CA PRO A 126 -3.93 -21.07 -3.96
C PRO A 126 -3.71 -20.09 -5.13
N MET A 127 -4.31 -18.90 -5.08
CA MET A 127 -4.13 -17.85 -6.10
C MET A 127 -2.70 -17.31 -6.20
N PHE A 128 -1.86 -17.54 -5.17
CA PHE A 128 -0.52 -16.99 -5.05
C PHE A 128 0.58 -18.07 -5.04
N THR A 129 0.24 -19.29 -5.49
CA THR A 129 1.21 -20.38 -5.65
C THR A 129 2.13 -20.13 -6.84
N PRO A 130 3.38 -20.62 -6.83
CA PRO A 130 4.30 -20.46 -7.96
C PRO A 130 3.72 -20.87 -9.30
N GLN A 131 3.05 -22.02 -9.35
CA GLN A 131 2.41 -22.53 -10.59
C GLN A 131 1.38 -21.54 -11.14
N HIS A 132 0.49 -20.99 -10.29
CA HIS A 132 -0.52 -20.03 -10.73
C HIS A 132 0.09 -18.69 -11.13
N LEU A 133 1.17 -18.28 -10.45
CA LEU A 133 1.90 -17.06 -10.80
C LEU A 133 2.58 -17.18 -12.17
N ASP A 134 3.06 -18.35 -12.57
CA ASP A 134 3.64 -18.59 -13.92
C ASP A 134 2.58 -18.44 -15.02
N GLU A 135 1.34 -18.84 -14.75
CA GLU A 135 0.20 -18.61 -15.65
C GLU A 135 -0.15 -17.12 -15.74
N LEU A 136 -0.25 -16.46 -14.59
CA LEU A 136 -0.51 -15.03 -14.51
C LEU A 136 0.59 -14.19 -15.16
N ALA A 137 1.86 -14.61 -15.11
CA ALA A 137 2.98 -13.88 -15.71
C ALA A 137 2.76 -13.61 -17.20
N LYS A 138 2.26 -14.61 -17.94
CA LYS A 138 1.96 -14.47 -19.38
C LYS A 138 0.86 -13.42 -19.62
N LEU A 139 -0.19 -13.48 -18.81
CA LEU A 139 -1.30 -12.55 -18.91
C LEU A 139 -0.89 -11.12 -18.53
N ILE A 140 -0.12 -10.96 -17.44
CA ILE A 140 0.42 -9.67 -17.01
C ILE A 140 1.26 -9.06 -18.14
N ARG A 141 2.14 -9.86 -18.77
CA ARG A 141 2.99 -9.40 -19.86
C ARG A 141 2.16 -8.92 -21.05
N GLN A 142 1.23 -9.73 -21.53
CA GLN A 142 0.34 -9.35 -22.64
C GLN A 142 -0.42 -8.05 -22.36
N ARG A 143 -0.96 -7.90 -21.16
CA ARG A 143 -1.69 -6.69 -20.77
C ARG A 143 -0.79 -5.48 -20.64
N SER A 144 0.41 -5.66 -20.07
CA SER A 144 1.41 -4.59 -20.00
C SER A 144 1.80 -4.12 -21.40
N GLN A 145 2.04 -5.04 -22.33
CA GLN A 145 2.32 -4.73 -23.74
C GLN A 145 1.16 -3.91 -24.32
N THR A 146 -0.07 -4.40 -24.22
CA THR A 146 -1.24 -3.71 -24.77
C THR A 146 -1.41 -2.30 -24.21
N VAL A 147 -1.24 -2.12 -22.88
CA VAL A 147 -1.36 -0.80 -22.24
C VAL A 147 -0.25 0.14 -22.70
N LEU A 148 1.00 -0.34 -22.71
CA LEU A 148 2.17 0.47 -23.05
C LEU A 148 2.23 0.84 -24.54
N ASP A 149 1.80 -0.05 -25.43
CA ASP A 149 1.74 0.19 -26.87
C ASP A 149 0.72 1.27 -27.25
N ASN A 150 -0.31 1.49 -26.41
CA ASN A 150 -1.33 2.50 -26.61
C ASN A 150 -1.07 3.84 -25.88
N LEU A 151 0.14 4.04 -25.33
CA LEU A 151 0.49 5.31 -24.70
C LEU A 151 0.85 6.39 -25.73
N PRO A 152 0.42 7.64 -25.49
CA PRO A 152 0.78 8.75 -26.39
C PRO A 152 2.29 9.05 -26.36
N ARG A 153 2.82 9.46 -27.52
CA ARG A 153 4.22 9.93 -27.66
C ARG A 153 4.23 11.46 -27.78
N ASN A 154 5.25 12.08 -27.20
CA ASN A 154 5.47 13.54 -27.22
C ASN A 154 4.34 14.37 -26.55
N GLU A 155 3.37 13.72 -25.93
CA GLU A 155 2.27 14.35 -25.22
C GLU A 155 2.37 14.08 -23.72
N THR A 156 1.88 15.02 -22.89
CA THR A 156 1.78 14.83 -21.44
C THR A 156 0.51 14.06 -21.10
N PHE A 157 0.65 13.02 -20.28
CA PHE A 157 -0.48 12.25 -19.77
C PHE A 157 -0.29 11.90 -18.30
N ASN A 158 -1.37 11.45 -17.64
CA ASN A 158 -1.33 10.97 -16.26
C ASN A 158 -0.96 9.48 -16.21
N PHE A 159 0.25 9.17 -15.71
CA PHE A 159 0.74 7.79 -15.58
C PHE A 159 -0.13 6.95 -14.63
N VAL A 160 -0.65 7.55 -13.54
CA VAL A 160 -1.53 6.86 -12.59
C VAL A 160 -2.75 6.28 -13.30
N GLU A 161 -3.44 7.11 -14.09
CA GLU A 161 -4.67 6.73 -14.78
C GLU A 161 -4.43 5.78 -15.96
N ARG A 162 -3.43 6.12 -16.81
CA ARG A 162 -3.23 5.42 -18.08
C ARG A 162 -2.48 4.09 -17.93
N VAL A 163 -1.69 3.91 -16.86
CA VAL A 163 -0.86 2.72 -16.66
C VAL A 163 -1.19 2.04 -15.34
N SER A 164 -0.96 2.70 -14.20
CA SER A 164 -0.98 2.03 -12.91
C SER A 164 -2.37 1.53 -12.53
N ILE A 165 -3.42 2.37 -12.65
CA ILE A 165 -4.81 1.98 -12.40
C ILE A 165 -5.25 0.93 -13.41
N GLU A 166 -4.96 1.12 -14.68
CA GLU A 166 -5.41 0.19 -15.72
C GLU A 166 -4.88 -1.22 -15.47
N LEU A 167 -3.57 -1.36 -15.23
CA LEU A 167 -2.96 -2.68 -15.01
C LEU A 167 -3.42 -3.35 -13.73
N THR A 168 -3.55 -2.61 -12.61
CA THR A 168 -4.02 -3.20 -11.34
C THR A 168 -5.49 -3.57 -11.40
N THR A 169 -6.32 -2.75 -12.04
CA THR A 169 -7.74 -3.03 -12.23
C THR A 169 -7.98 -4.28 -13.09
N GLN A 170 -7.22 -4.42 -14.17
CA GLN A 170 -7.26 -5.63 -15.02
C GLN A 170 -6.85 -6.88 -14.23
N MET A 171 -5.84 -6.77 -13.36
CA MET A 171 -5.42 -7.90 -12.52
C MET A 171 -6.51 -8.28 -11.51
N LEU A 172 -7.11 -7.31 -10.83
CA LEU A 172 -8.22 -7.56 -9.92
C LEU A 172 -9.39 -8.25 -10.62
N ALA A 173 -9.77 -7.75 -11.82
CA ALA A 173 -10.84 -8.35 -12.60
C ALA A 173 -10.55 -9.83 -12.90
N THR A 174 -9.29 -10.18 -13.15
CA THR A 174 -8.89 -11.60 -13.32
C THR A 174 -8.98 -12.39 -12.04
N LEU A 175 -8.46 -11.85 -10.93
CA LEU A 175 -8.44 -12.57 -9.65
C LEU A 175 -9.84 -12.85 -9.10
N PHE A 176 -10.81 -11.98 -9.40
CA PHE A 176 -12.20 -12.12 -8.99
C PHE A 176 -13.11 -12.75 -10.05
N ASP A 177 -12.60 -13.02 -11.27
CA ASP A 177 -13.40 -13.33 -12.47
C ASP A 177 -14.59 -12.34 -12.60
N PHE A 178 -14.23 -11.05 -12.51
CA PHE A 178 -15.15 -9.93 -12.50
C PHE A 178 -15.47 -9.47 -13.93
N PRO A 179 -16.71 -9.04 -14.25
CA PRO A 179 -17.07 -8.56 -15.58
C PRO A 179 -16.12 -7.47 -16.08
N TRP A 180 -15.51 -7.73 -17.24
CA TRP A 180 -14.41 -6.92 -17.76
C TRP A 180 -14.78 -5.45 -17.99
N GLU A 181 -15.98 -5.23 -18.54
CA GLU A 181 -16.45 -3.88 -18.86
C GLU A 181 -16.73 -3.03 -17.61
N GLU A 182 -16.99 -3.67 -16.48
CA GLU A 182 -17.30 -3.03 -15.22
C GLU A 182 -16.09 -2.96 -14.26
N ARG A 183 -14.92 -3.44 -14.68
CA ARG A 183 -13.72 -3.57 -13.83
C ARG A 183 -13.32 -2.28 -13.07
N ARG A 184 -13.63 -1.11 -13.63
CA ARG A 184 -13.35 0.20 -12.99
C ARG A 184 -14.10 0.40 -11.67
N LYS A 185 -15.20 -0.31 -11.45
CA LYS A 185 -15.89 -0.33 -10.15
C LYS A 185 -14.97 -0.82 -9.03
N LEU A 186 -14.12 -1.82 -9.30
CA LEU A 186 -13.17 -2.33 -8.30
C LEU A 186 -12.21 -1.24 -7.79
N THR A 187 -11.67 -0.42 -8.70
CA THR A 187 -10.83 0.73 -8.32
C THR A 187 -11.64 1.77 -7.55
N ARG A 188 -12.85 2.12 -8.01
CA ARG A 188 -13.69 3.08 -7.31
C ARG A 188 -14.04 2.64 -5.90
N TRP A 189 -14.44 1.39 -5.69
CA TRP A 189 -14.73 0.85 -4.37
C TRP A 189 -13.50 0.79 -3.46
N SER A 190 -12.31 0.51 -4.02
CA SER A 190 -11.05 0.62 -3.30
C SER A 190 -10.82 2.04 -2.77
N ASP A 191 -10.90 3.02 -3.66
CA ASP A 191 -10.69 4.43 -3.32
C ASP A 191 -11.70 4.91 -2.25
N VAL A 192 -12.98 4.56 -2.40
CA VAL A 192 -14.06 4.93 -1.46
C VAL A 192 -13.87 4.26 -0.09
N SER A 193 -13.47 2.98 -0.06
CA SER A 193 -13.29 2.23 1.20
C SER A 193 -12.16 2.80 2.06
N THR A 194 -11.10 3.33 1.45
CA THR A 194 -9.93 3.89 2.13
C THR A 194 -9.97 5.42 2.28
N ALA A 195 -10.98 6.07 1.71
CA ALA A 195 -11.13 7.53 1.71
C ALA A 195 -11.22 8.10 3.12
N LEU A 196 -10.43 9.12 3.40
CA LEU A 196 -10.55 9.93 4.63
C LEU A 196 -11.53 11.10 4.40
N PRO A 197 -12.18 11.59 5.45
CA PRO A 197 -12.85 12.88 5.39
C PRO A 197 -11.90 13.95 4.86
N LYS A 198 -12.36 14.81 3.97
CA LYS A 198 -11.56 15.88 3.30
C LYS A 198 -10.57 15.38 2.23
N SER A 199 -10.55 14.08 1.89
CA SER A 199 -9.73 13.59 0.77
C SER A 199 -10.22 14.07 -0.59
N GLY A 200 -11.50 14.44 -0.71
CA GLY A 200 -12.13 14.79 -1.98
C GLY A 200 -12.58 13.59 -2.82
N ILE A 201 -12.36 12.36 -2.33
CA ILE A 201 -12.77 11.12 -3.03
C ILE A 201 -14.29 10.94 -2.98
N VAL A 202 -14.88 11.25 -1.83
CA VAL A 202 -16.33 11.30 -1.62
C VAL A 202 -16.72 12.64 -1.01
N ALA A 203 -17.90 13.15 -1.36
CA ALA A 203 -18.36 14.44 -0.88
C ALA A 203 -18.97 14.35 0.53
N SER A 204 -19.53 13.19 0.90
CA SER A 204 -20.20 12.99 2.19
C SER A 204 -20.13 11.54 2.69
N ALA A 205 -20.50 11.33 3.95
CA ALA A 205 -20.65 9.99 4.53
C ALA A 205 -21.80 9.21 3.85
N GLU A 206 -22.88 9.91 3.44
CA GLU A 206 -23.99 9.30 2.71
C GLU A 206 -23.56 8.80 1.33
N GLU A 207 -22.76 9.57 0.60
CA GLU A 207 -22.20 9.14 -0.68
C GLU A 207 -21.34 7.90 -0.49
N ARG A 208 -20.44 7.92 0.51
CA ARG A 208 -19.62 6.76 0.84
C ARG A 208 -20.49 5.54 1.12
N ARG A 209 -21.53 5.67 1.94
CA ARG A 209 -22.43 4.56 2.26
C ARG A 209 -23.07 4.02 1.01
N ARG A 210 -23.68 4.87 0.19
CA ARG A 210 -24.35 4.47 -1.04
C ARG A 210 -23.43 3.67 -1.98
N GLU A 211 -22.17 4.11 -2.15
CA GLU A 211 -21.20 3.41 -3.00
C GLU A 211 -20.75 2.07 -2.40
N MET A 212 -20.61 2.00 -1.08
CA MET A 212 -20.30 0.74 -0.40
C MET A 212 -21.48 -0.23 -0.43
N ASP A 213 -22.72 0.27 -0.32
CA ASP A 213 -23.93 -0.54 -0.48
C ASP A 213 -24.06 -1.08 -1.91
N GLU A 214 -23.70 -0.28 -2.94
CA GLU A 214 -23.60 -0.76 -4.32
C GLU A 214 -22.56 -1.90 -4.44
N CYS A 215 -21.36 -1.70 -3.88
CA CYS A 215 -20.32 -2.72 -3.84
C CYS A 215 -20.84 -4.01 -3.20
N TYR A 216 -21.47 -3.89 -2.04
CA TYR A 216 -22.05 -5.02 -1.31
C TYR A 216 -23.08 -5.78 -2.14
N ALA A 217 -24.05 -5.07 -2.71
CA ALA A 217 -25.09 -5.69 -3.52
C ALA A 217 -24.51 -6.40 -4.76
N TYR A 218 -23.55 -5.77 -5.43
CA TYR A 218 -22.91 -6.34 -6.61
C TYR A 218 -22.09 -7.59 -6.27
N MET A 219 -21.24 -7.51 -5.25
CA MET A 219 -20.38 -8.63 -4.86
C MET A 219 -21.19 -9.79 -4.27
N SER A 220 -22.29 -9.49 -3.57
CA SER A 220 -23.23 -10.52 -3.07
C SER A 220 -23.91 -11.28 -4.23
N LYS A 221 -24.24 -10.59 -5.32
CA LYS A 221 -24.76 -11.24 -6.54
C LYS A 221 -23.73 -12.20 -7.12
N LEU A 222 -22.49 -11.74 -7.33
CA LEU A 222 -21.41 -12.61 -7.83
C LEU A 222 -21.11 -13.78 -6.90
N TRP A 223 -21.13 -13.54 -5.59
CA TRP A 223 -20.99 -14.61 -4.59
C TRP A 223 -22.06 -15.68 -4.73
N ASN A 224 -23.34 -15.30 -4.83
CA ASN A 224 -24.44 -16.23 -5.00
C ASN A 224 -24.33 -17.04 -6.31
N GLU A 225 -23.85 -16.43 -7.37
CA GLU A 225 -23.55 -17.13 -8.62
C GLU A 225 -22.45 -18.19 -8.41
N ARG A 226 -21.38 -17.88 -7.64
CA ARG A 226 -20.29 -18.81 -7.35
C ARG A 226 -20.74 -19.98 -6.46
N VAL A 227 -21.49 -19.70 -5.41
CA VAL A 227 -22.03 -20.74 -4.51
C VAL A 227 -22.86 -21.78 -5.28
N ASN A 228 -23.60 -21.35 -6.30
CA ASN A 228 -24.52 -22.20 -7.09
C ASN A 228 -23.89 -22.74 -8.39
N SER A 229 -22.59 -22.57 -8.59
CA SER A 229 -21.87 -23.07 -9.78
C SER A 229 -20.75 -24.03 -9.40
N ALA A 230 -20.19 -24.75 -10.38
CA ALA A 230 -19.01 -25.56 -10.16
C ALA A 230 -17.81 -24.69 -9.72
N PRO A 231 -16.89 -25.20 -8.88
CA PRO A 231 -15.70 -24.48 -8.46
C PRO A 231 -14.88 -23.95 -9.66
N ARG A 232 -14.41 -22.71 -9.55
CA ARG A 232 -13.54 -22.03 -10.51
C ARG A 232 -12.27 -21.56 -9.83
N ASN A 233 -11.28 -21.19 -10.64
CA ASN A 233 -10.01 -20.66 -10.12
C ASN A 233 -10.05 -19.12 -10.02
N ASP A 234 -10.96 -18.61 -9.17
CA ASP A 234 -11.07 -17.20 -8.81
C ASP A 234 -11.28 -17.05 -7.29
N LEU A 235 -10.99 -15.85 -6.75
CA LEU A 235 -11.05 -15.60 -5.30
C LEU A 235 -12.44 -15.84 -4.69
N LEU A 236 -13.51 -15.43 -5.39
CA LEU A 236 -14.88 -15.65 -4.90
C LEU A 236 -15.21 -17.13 -4.85
N SER A 237 -14.89 -17.86 -5.92
CA SER A 237 -15.14 -19.30 -5.99
C SER A 237 -14.34 -20.07 -4.96
N LEU A 238 -13.05 -19.72 -4.74
CA LEU A 238 -12.23 -20.34 -3.69
C LEU A 238 -12.86 -20.15 -2.30
N MET A 239 -13.35 -18.95 -1.99
CA MET A 239 -14.02 -18.68 -0.71
C MET A 239 -15.38 -19.34 -0.62
N ALA A 240 -16.16 -19.39 -1.70
CA ALA A 240 -17.51 -19.95 -1.73
C ALA A 240 -17.53 -21.48 -1.53
N HIS A 241 -16.45 -22.18 -1.91
CA HIS A 241 -16.38 -23.64 -1.84
C HIS A 241 -15.46 -24.17 -0.72
N ASN A 242 -14.92 -23.27 0.14
CA ASN A 242 -14.07 -23.69 1.26
C ASN A 242 -14.83 -23.68 2.58
N GLU A 243 -14.69 -24.75 3.39
CA GLU A 243 -15.37 -24.89 4.68
C GLU A 243 -15.13 -23.73 5.65
N ALA A 244 -13.95 -23.10 5.61
CA ALA A 244 -13.61 -22.00 6.50
C ALA A 244 -14.30 -20.67 6.13
N THR A 245 -14.84 -20.55 4.91
CA THR A 245 -15.36 -19.28 4.38
C THR A 245 -16.76 -19.37 3.76
N ARG A 246 -17.22 -20.54 3.37
CA ARG A 246 -18.52 -20.71 2.68
C ARG A 246 -19.73 -20.28 3.52
N HIS A 247 -19.60 -20.27 4.85
CA HIS A 247 -20.64 -19.90 5.79
C HIS A 247 -20.32 -18.61 6.56
N MET A 248 -19.46 -17.74 6.01
CA MET A 248 -19.21 -16.43 6.57
C MET A 248 -20.51 -15.62 6.65
N ASP A 249 -20.66 -14.86 7.73
CA ASP A 249 -21.69 -13.82 7.76
C ASP A 249 -21.43 -12.76 6.68
N PRO A 250 -22.45 -12.01 6.26
CA PRO A 250 -22.34 -11.04 5.18
C PRO A 250 -21.28 -9.97 5.40
N ASP A 251 -21.09 -9.50 6.64
CA ASP A 251 -20.11 -8.47 6.96
C ASP A 251 -18.67 -9.00 6.85
N ASN A 252 -18.43 -10.24 7.30
CA ASN A 252 -17.13 -10.89 7.15
C ASN A 252 -16.82 -11.21 5.68
N LEU A 253 -17.79 -11.61 4.88
CA LEU A 253 -17.63 -11.79 3.45
C LEU A 253 -17.21 -10.47 2.80
N MET A 254 -17.94 -9.38 3.06
CA MET A 254 -17.64 -8.07 2.53
C MET A 254 -16.26 -7.58 2.99
N GLY A 255 -15.92 -7.76 4.26
CA GLY A 255 -14.60 -7.40 4.80
C GLY A 255 -13.46 -8.09 4.04
N ASN A 256 -13.59 -9.38 3.76
CA ASN A 256 -12.59 -10.12 2.98
C ASN A 256 -12.53 -9.66 1.51
N ILE A 257 -13.65 -9.36 0.89
CA ILE A 257 -13.71 -8.84 -0.47
C ILE A 257 -13.03 -7.47 -0.56
N ILE A 258 -13.39 -6.53 0.33
CA ILE A 258 -12.77 -5.19 0.38
C ILE A 258 -11.26 -5.31 0.65
N LEU A 259 -10.84 -6.16 1.59
CA LEU A 259 -9.44 -6.41 1.87
C LEU A 259 -8.67 -6.82 0.61
N LEU A 260 -9.22 -7.77 -0.16
CA LEU A 260 -8.57 -8.30 -1.37
C LEU A 260 -8.57 -7.26 -2.51
N ILE A 261 -9.62 -6.44 -2.64
CA ILE A 261 -9.68 -5.35 -3.60
C ILE A 261 -8.63 -4.28 -3.25
N VAL A 262 -8.63 -3.75 -2.02
CA VAL A 262 -7.69 -2.71 -1.58
C VAL A 262 -6.25 -3.20 -1.64
N GLY A 263 -5.99 -4.40 -1.13
CA GLY A 263 -4.64 -4.99 -1.11
C GLY A 263 -4.07 -5.23 -2.51
N GLY A 264 -4.90 -5.62 -3.47
CA GLY A 264 -4.47 -5.89 -4.85
C GLY A 264 -4.40 -4.63 -5.74
N ASN A 265 -5.11 -3.57 -5.39
CA ASN A 265 -5.18 -2.34 -6.18
C ASN A 265 -4.19 -1.28 -5.68
N ASP A 266 -4.41 -0.74 -4.49
CA ASP A 266 -3.79 0.51 -4.04
C ASP A 266 -2.28 0.40 -3.85
N THR A 267 -1.81 -0.69 -3.27
CA THR A 267 -0.38 -0.84 -2.95
C THR A 267 0.47 -1.01 -4.22
N THR A 268 0.03 -1.84 -5.15
CA THR A 268 0.74 -2.10 -6.41
C THR A 268 0.67 -0.88 -7.34
N ARG A 269 -0.50 -0.25 -7.48
CA ARG A 269 -0.71 1.00 -8.23
C ARG A 269 0.26 2.09 -7.79
N ASN A 270 0.33 2.34 -6.49
CA ASN A 270 1.17 3.40 -5.94
C ASN A 270 2.66 3.07 -5.98
N THR A 271 3.03 1.79 -5.89
CA THR A 271 4.42 1.36 -6.06
C THR A 271 4.87 1.50 -7.50
N MET A 272 4.03 1.12 -8.46
CA MET A 272 4.29 1.29 -9.89
C MET A 272 4.50 2.77 -10.25
N THR A 273 3.59 3.64 -9.80
CA THR A 273 3.73 5.09 -10.00
C THR A 273 4.97 5.65 -9.32
N GLY A 274 5.19 5.27 -8.06
CA GLY A 274 6.35 5.73 -7.27
C GLY A 274 7.69 5.27 -7.86
N SER A 275 7.75 4.16 -8.59
CA SER A 275 8.96 3.70 -9.26
C SER A 275 9.40 4.64 -10.39
N VAL A 276 8.44 5.12 -11.18
CA VAL A 276 8.71 6.10 -12.24
C VAL A 276 9.20 7.42 -11.66
N LEU A 277 8.55 7.90 -10.59
CA LEU A 277 8.96 9.12 -9.91
C LEU A 277 10.38 8.96 -9.31
N ALA A 278 10.64 7.86 -8.58
CA ALA A 278 11.91 7.62 -7.92
C ALA A 278 13.08 7.59 -8.92
N LEU A 279 12.92 6.93 -10.06
CA LEU A 279 13.95 6.88 -11.10
C LEU A 279 14.15 8.24 -11.78
N ASN A 280 13.12 9.06 -11.93
CA ASN A 280 13.26 10.42 -12.45
C ASN A 280 13.93 11.38 -11.44
N GLU A 281 13.70 11.19 -10.16
CA GLU A 281 14.37 11.94 -9.09
C GLU A 281 15.83 11.51 -8.87
N ASN A 282 16.22 10.32 -9.35
CA ASN A 282 17.56 9.74 -9.25
C ASN A 282 18.01 9.28 -10.64
N PRO A 283 18.33 10.22 -11.56
CA PRO A 283 18.60 9.90 -12.97
C PRO A 283 19.79 8.97 -13.17
N GLU A 284 20.79 9.01 -12.29
CA GLU A 284 21.93 8.09 -12.31
C GLU A 284 21.51 6.63 -12.06
N GLN A 285 20.47 6.41 -11.25
CA GLN A 285 19.89 5.06 -11.04
C GLN A 285 19.09 4.61 -12.27
N TYR A 286 18.41 5.55 -12.95
CA TYR A 286 17.72 5.24 -14.20
C TYR A 286 18.69 4.86 -15.30
N ASP A 287 19.80 5.61 -15.46
CA ASP A 287 20.85 5.32 -16.44
C ASP A 287 21.50 3.97 -16.15
N LYS A 288 21.76 3.65 -14.88
CA LYS A 288 22.28 2.36 -14.45
C LYS A 288 21.34 1.21 -14.79
N LEU A 289 20.03 1.38 -14.56
CA LEU A 289 19.01 0.40 -14.94
C LEU A 289 18.94 0.19 -16.45
N ARG A 290 19.05 1.28 -17.23
CA ARG A 290 19.07 1.22 -18.70
C ARG A 290 20.31 0.48 -19.23
N ALA A 291 21.45 0.70 -18.61
CA ALA A 291 22.69 0.04 -18.97
C ALA A 291 22.69 -1.46 -18.60
N ASN A 292 21.99 -1.84 -17.55
CA ASN A 292 21.87 -3.23 -17.10
C ASN A 292 20.43 -3.55 -16.65
N PRO A 293 19.55 -4.01 -17.56
CA PRO A 293 18.17 -4.38 -17.23
C PRO A 293 18.01 -5.53 -16.24
N GLU A 294 19.03 -6.36 -15.98
CA GLU A 294 18.98 -7.43 -14.98
C GLU A 294 18.80 -6.85 -13.54
N LEU A 295 19.18 -5.60 -13.34
CA LEU A 295 18.97 -4.89 -12.08
C LEU A 295 17.48 -4.69 -11.71
N ILE A 296 16.53 -4.99 -12.60
CA ILE A 296 15.10 -5.01 -12.26
C ILE A 296 14.84 -5.92 -11.05
N ASP A 297 15.55 -7.04 -10.92
CA ASP A 297 15.36 -8.01 -9.82
C ASP A 297 15.72 -7.45 -8.43
N THR A 298 16.63 -6.48 -8.36
CA THR A 298 17.00 -5.78 -7.13
C THR A 298 16.30 -4.43 -7.00
N MET A 299 16.02 -3.78 -8.13
CA MET A 299 15.29 -2.51 -8.18
C MET A 299 13.86 -2.66 -7.65
N VAL A 300 13.14 -3.72 -8.01
CA VAL A 300 11.73 -3.91 -7.58
C VAL A 300 11.60 -3.92 -6.05
N PRO A 301 12.34 -4.73 -5.28
CA PRO A 301 12.32 -4.63 -3.83
C PRO A 301 12.76 -3.26 -3.27
N GLU A 302 13.75 -2.61 -3.89
CA GLU A 302 14.16 -1.26 -3.48
C GLU A 302 13.05 -0.23 -3.71
N VAL A 303 12.34 -0.30 -4.83
CA VAL A 303 11.16 0.54 -5.09
C VAL A 303 10.09 0.30 -4.02
N ILE A 304 9.83 -0.95 -3.66
CA ILE A 304 8.83 -1.30 -2.64
C ILE A 304 9.25 -0.75 -1.27
N ARG A 305 10.54 -0.84 -0.91
CA ARG A 305 11.10 -0.21 0.29
C ARG A 305 10.93 1.30 0.26
N TRP A 306 11.32 1.93 -0.84
CA TRP A 306 11.31 3.38 -1.04
C TRP A 306 9.90 3.97 -1.00
N GLN A 307 8.98 3.35 -1.70
CA GLN A 307 7.59 3.79 -1.77
C GLN A 307 6.84 3.50 -0.48
N THR A 308 6.99 2.32 0.10
CA THR A 308 6.23 1.87 1.28
C THR A 308 4.75 2.27 1.15
N PRO A 309 4.00 1.70 0.20
CA PRO A 309 2.67 2.20 -0.17
C PRO A 309 1.63 2.05 0.95
N LEU A 310 1.81 1.07 1.85
CA LEU A 310 1.09 0.95 3.11
C LEU A 310 2.01 1.47 4.21
N ALA A 311 1.73 2.66 4.71
CA ALA A 311 2.67 3.39 5.56
C ALA A 311 2.71 2.85 7.00
N HIS A 312 1.61 2.30 7.50
CA HIS A 312 1.52 1.75 8.85
C HIS A 312 0.50 0.62 8.95
N MET A 313 0.63 -0.16 10.02
CA MET A 313 -0.40 -1.03 10.57
C MET A 313 -0.51 -0.79 12.07
N ARG A 314 -1.69 -1.08 12.65
CA ARG A 314 -1.97 -1.00 14.10
C ARG A 314 -2.11 -2.41 14.67
N ARG A 315 -1.79 -2.52 15.96
CA ARG A 315 -2.13 -3.64 16.83
C ARG A 315 -2.70 -3.11 18.15
N THR A 316 -3.33 -3.99 18.90
CA THR A 316 -3.76 -3.70 20.27
C THR A 316 -3.10 -4.69 21.22
N ALA A 317 -2.48 -4.19 22.31
CA ALA A 317 -1.80 -5.04 23.28
C ALA A 317 -2.82 -5.88 24.07
N LEU A 318 -2.62 -7.20 24.12
CA LEU A 318 -3.48 -8.14 24.84
C LEU A 318 -3.12 -8.27 26.32
N GLN A 319 -1.93 -7.84 26.69
CA GLN A 319 -1.38 -7.86 28.04
C GLN A 319 -0.39 -6.71 28.22
N ASP A 320 -0.01 -6.45 29.46
CA ASP A 320 1.10 -5.55 29.75
C ASP A 320 2.39 -6.13 29.17
N THR A 321 3.16 -5.30 28.50
CA THR A 321 4.40 -5.68 27.82
C THR A 321 5.35 -4.50 27.70
N GLU A 322 6.52 -4.71 27.07
CA GLU A 322 7.51 -3.67 26.84
C GLU A 322 7.90 -3.61 25.36
N ILE A 323 8.09 -2.39 24.84
CA ILE A 323 8.67 -2.13 23.52
C ILE A 323 9.70 -1.00 23.68
N GLY A 324 10.95 -1.25 23.27
CA GLY A 324 12.01 -0.23 23.31
C GLY A 324 12.20 0.44 24.68
N GLY A 325 12.04 -0.30 25.77
CA GLY A 325 12.15 0.20 27.15
C GLY A 325 10.91 0.98 27.64
N LYS A 326 9.82 1.03 26.87
CA LYS A 326 8.55 1.66 27.27
C LYS A 326 7.54 0.61 27.70
N HIS A 327 6.87 0.87 28.82
CA HIS A 327 5.80 0.02 29.33
C HIS A 327 4.51 0.26 28.52
N ILE A 328 4.02 -0.77 27.86
CA ILE A 328 2.79 -0.81 27.08
C ILE A 328 1.73 -1.55 27.90
N ARG A 329 0.61 -0.93 28.16
CA ARG A 329 -0.46 -1.54 28.95
C ARG A 329 -1.38 -2.39 28.07
N LYS A 330 -2.02 -3.37 28.66
CA LYS A 330 -3.12 -4.08 28.02
C LYS A 330 -4.19 -3.09 27.55
N GLY A 331 -4.60 -3.23 26.27
CA GLY A 331 -5.55 -2.34 25.60
C GLY A 331 -4.92 -1.17 24.86
N ASP A 332 -3.63 -0.89 25.07
CA ASP A 332 -2.94 0.20 24.37
C ASP A 332 -2.88 -0.09 22.87
N ARG A 333 -3.03 0.99 22.09
CA ARG A 333 -2.90 1.00 20.63
C ARG A 333 -1.43 1.15 20.26
N VAL A 334 -0.93 0.28 19.41
CA VAL A 334 0.45 0.26 18.94
C VAL A 334 0.48 0.38 17.42
N VAL A 335 1.01 1.48 16.91
CA VAL A 335 1.09 1.77 15.47
C VAL A 335 2.51 1.56 14.99
N MET A 336 2.69 0.57 14.12
CA MET A 336 3.94 0.23 13.47
C MET A 336 4.10 1.07 12.20
N TRP A 337 5.06 1.97 12.16
CA TRP A 337 5.31 2.84 11.01
C TRP A 337 6.31 2.19 10.04
N TYR A 338 5.83 1.34 9.14
CA TYR A 338 6.66 0.69 8.11
C TYR A 338 7.45 1.69 7.27
N VAL A 339 6.84 2.86 6.96
CA VAL A 339 7.49 3.95 6.23
C VAL A 339 8.73 4.46 6.95
N SER A 340 8.74 4.47 8.29
CA SER A 340 9.88 4.85 9.11
C SER A 340 10.91 3.72 9.23
N GLY A 341 10.47 2.50 9.56
CA GLY A 341 11.37 1.35 9.69
C GLY A 341 12.12 1.02 8.39
N ASN A 342 11.51 1.30 7.22
CA ASN A 342 12.18 1.21 5.91
C ASN A 342 13.25 2.29 5.66
N ARG A 343 13.37 3.25 6.56
CA ARG A 343 14.39 4.33 6.57
C ARG A 343 15.26 4.29 7.83
N ASP A 344 15.24 3.19 8.57
CA ASP A 344 16.02 3.02 9.79
C ASP A 344 17.51 2.86 9.47
N GLU A 345 18.32 3.78 10.01
CA GLU A 345 19.75 3.87 9.82
C GLU A 345 20.51 2.68 10.47
N GLU A 346 19.90 2.01 11.44
CA GLU A 346 20.47 0.81 12.06
C GLU A 346 20.30 -0.44 11.19
N MET A 347 19.35 -0.41 10.25
CA MET A 347 19.05 -1.56 9.40
C MET A 347 19.56 -1.38 7.97
N PHE A 348 19.53 -0.16 7.44
CA PHE A 348 19.89 0.12 6.06
C PHE A 348 21.05 1.12 5.99
N ASP A 349 22.11 0.75 5.27
CA ASP A 349 23.12 1.73 4.87
C ASP A 349 22.47 2.75 3.91
N LYS A 350 22.72 4.05 4.17
CA LYS A 350 22.16 5.17 3.38
C LYS A 350 20.65 5.01 3.13
N PRO A 351 19.81 4.93 4.19
CA PRO A 351 18.40 4.59 4.07
C PRO A 351 17.59 5.62 3.27
N ASN A 352 18.09 6.87 3.19
CA ASN A 352 17.48 7.98 2.48
C ASN A 352 17.98 8.15 1.04
N GLU A 353 18.82 7.23 0.53
CA GLU A 353 19.20 7.15 -0.88
C GLU A 353 18.40 6.03 -1.57
N PHE A 354 18.00 6.28 -2.82
CA PHE A 354 17.40 5.28 -3.68
C PHE A 354 18.50 4.55 -4.45
N ILE A 355 18.72 3.26 -4.15
CA ILE A 355 19.83 2.46 -4.67
C ILE A 355 19.28 1.17 -5.26
N ILE A 356 19.20 1.06 -6.59
CA ILE A 356 18.53 -0.04 -7.27
C ILE A 356 19.23 -1.40 -7.14
N ASP A 357 20.52 -1.43 -6.79
CA ASP A 357 21.31 -2.63 -6.51
C ASP A 357 21.70 -2.76 -5.04
N ARG A 358 20.85 -2.24 -4.14
CA ARG A 358 21.03 -2.35 -2.70
C ARG A 358 21.25 -3.79 -2.27
N PRO A 359 22.29 -4.10 -1.44
CA PRO A 359 22.46 -5.43 -0.86
C PRO A 359 21.23 -5.86 -0.05
N ARG A 360 20.86 -7.14 -0.13
CA ARG A 360 19.70 -7.73 0.57
C ARG A 360 18.41 -6.90 0.40
N PRO A 361 17.96 -6.63 -0.83
CA PRO A 361 16.91 -5.65 -1.10
C PRO A 361 15.54 -6.05 -0.51
N ARG A 362 15.32 -7.36 -0.20
CA ARG A 362 14.05 -7.89 0.35
C ARG A 362 13.92 -7.83 1.87
N THR A 363 14.81 -7.13 2.57
CA THR A 363 14.72 -6.97 4.04
C THR A 363 13.72 -5.89 4.47
N HIS A 364 13.08 -5.18 3.55
CA HIS A 364 12.11 -4.13 3.87
C HIS A 364 10.84 -4.63 4.58
N LEU A 365 10.17 -3.73 5.30
CA LEU A 365 8.94 -3.99 6.08
C LEU A 365 7.64 -3.86 5.28
N SER A 366 7.68 -3.43 4.01
CA SER A 366 6.48 -3.05 3.25
C SER A 366 5.44 -4.16 3.09
N PHE A 367 5.84 -5.41 3.21
CA PHE A 367 4.93 -6.57 3.19
C PHE A 367 4.54 -7.07 4.58
N GLY A 368 4.99 -6.41 5.64
CA GLY A 368 4.84 -6.90 7.00
C GLY A 368 5.57 -8.22 7.26
N PHE A 369 5.42 -8.72 8.48
CA PHE A 369 6.02 -9.97 8.93
C PHE A 369 5.01 -10.79 9.75
N GLY A 370 5.46 -11.95 10.26
CA GLY A 370 4.62 -12.82 11.06
C GLY A 370 3.44 -13.43 10.28
N ILE A 371 2.35 -13.71 10.97
CA ILE A 371 1.18 -14.37 10.40
C ILE A 371 0.43 -13.51 9.38
N HIS A 372 0.50 -12.18 9.53
CA HIS A 372 -0.16 -11.21 8.65
C HIS A 372 0.69 -10.78 7.45
N ARG A 373 1.87 -11.37 7.23
CA ARG A 373 2.68 -11.06 6.06
C ARG A 373 1.86 -11.12 4.78
N CYS A 374 2.05 -10.14 3.88
CA CYS A 374 1.27 -9.99 2.65
C CYS A 374 1.15 -11.30 1.87
N VAL A 375 -0.08 -11.72 1.57
CA VAL A 375 -0.34 -12.94 0.79
C VAL A 375 -0.01 -12.77 -0.68
N GLY A 376 -0.19 -11.54 -1.22
CA GLY A 376 0.03 -11.18 -2.61
C GLY A 376 1.47 -10.72 -2.94
N MET A 377 2.41 -10.80 -2.00
CA MET A 377 3.78 -10.30 -2.15
C MET A 377 4.44 -10.70 -3.48
N ARG A 378 4.39 -11.99 -3.82
CA ARG A 378 5.01 -12.52 -5.04
C ARG A 378 4.33 -11.99 -6.30
N LEU A 379 3.00 -11.84 -6.29
CA LEU A 379 2.26 -11.28 -7.41
C LEU A 379 2.60 -9.80 -7.62
N ALA A 380 2.71 -9.02 -6.54
CA ALA A 380 3.10 -7.61 -6.63
C ALA A 380 4.51 -7.42 -7.20
N GLU A 381 5.51 -8.19 -6.70
CA GLU A 381 6.87 -8.18 -7.26
C GLU A 381 6.86 -8.59 -8.74
N LEU A 382 6.10 -9.62 -9.11
CA LEU A 382 5.98 -10.11 -10.49
C LEU A 382 5.38 -9.05 -11.43
N GLN A 383 4.31 -8.38 -11.02
CA GLN A 383 3.69 -7.32 -11.81
C GLN A 383 4.68 -6.16 -12.04
N LEU A 384 5.32 -5.69 -11.00
CA LEU A 384 6.30 -4.61 -11.09
C LEU A 384 7.48 -4.98 -11.99
N LYS A 385 7.99 -6.21 -11.85
CA LYS A 385 9.08 -6.73 -12.70
C LYS A 385 8.68 -6.71 -14.17
N ILE A 386 7.56 -7.34 -14.52
CA ILE A 386 7.11 -7.45 -15.91
C ILE A 386 6.83 -6.07 -16.51
N VAL A 387 6.18 -5.17 -15.78
CA VAL A 387 5.90 -3.82 -16.27
C VAL A 387 7.20 -3.08 -16.60
N TRP A 388 8.24 -3.17 -15.75
CA TRP A 388 9.52 -2.54 -16.00
C TRP A 388 10.30 -3.19 -17.14
N GLU A 389 10.25 -4.52 -17.27
CA GLU A 389 10.81 -5.21 -18.43
C GLU A 389 10.20 -4.68 -19.75
N GLU A 390 8.87 -4.57 -19.80
CA GLU A 390 8.16 -4.10 -20.98
C GLU A 390 8.36 -2.59 -21.24
N MET A 391 8.47 -1.76 -20.19
CA MET A 391 8.79 -0.34 -20.34
C MET A 391 10.19 -0.11 -20.90
N LEU A 392 11.21 -0.82 -20.40
CA LEU A 392 12.59 -0.67 -20.86
C LEU A 392 12.80 -1.11 -22.32
N GLN A 393 11.98 -2.05 -22.81
CA GLN A 393 12.01 -2.48 -24.20
C GLN A 393 11.39 -1.47 -25.17
N ARG A 394 10.43 -0.65 -24.70
CA ARG A 394 9.61 0.25 -25.54
C ARG A 394 10.04 1.70 -25.50
N PHE A 395 10.62 2.11 -24.39
CA PHE A 395 10.86 3.53 -24.11
C PHE A 395 12.30 3.74 -23.66
N ASP A 396 12.95 4.71 -24.26
CA ASP A 396 14.26 5.13 -23.76
C ASP A 396 14.12 5.72 -22.35
N ARG A 397 13.11 6.54 -22.15
CA ARG A 397 12.79 7.11 -20.85
C ARG A 397 11.30 7.51 -20.78
N ILE A 398 10.74 7.40 -19.59
CA ILE A 398 9.47 8.05 -19.23
C ILE A 398 9.86 9.24 -18.38
N GLU A 399 9.59 10.45 -18.87
CA GLU A 399 9.95 11.70 -18.21
C GLU A 399 8.82 12.20 -17.32
N VAL A 400 9.09 12.48 -16.05
CA VAL A 400 8.15 13.19 -15.18
C VAL A 400 8.25 14.67 -15.49
N VAL A 401 7.14 15.26 -15.97
CA VAL A 401 7.11 16.64 -16.49
C VAL A 401 6.30 17.61 -15.63
N GLY A 402 5.79 17.15 -14.48
CA GLY A 402 5.04 17.99 -13.55
C GLY A 402 5.03 17.42 -12.13
N GLU A 403 4.59 18.23 -11.16
CA GLU A 403 4.46 17.83 -9.76
C GLU A 403 3.44 16.70 -9.60
N PRO A 404 3.77 15.64 -8.85
CA PRO A 404 2.80 14.61 -8.50
C PRO A 404 1.76 15.16 -7.52
N LYS A 405 0.48 14.85 -7.74
CA LYS A 405 -0.55 15.05 -6.72
C LYS A 405 -0.65 13.78 -5.87
N ARG A 406 -0.43 13.92 -4.57
CA ARG A 406 -0.45 12.79 -3.63
C ARG A 406 -1.80 12.65 -2.92
N ILE A 407 -2.12 11.43 -2.51
CA ILE A 407 -3.32 11.10 -1.75
C ILE A 407 -3.26 11.71 -0.34
N TYR A 408 -4.36 12.28 0.13
CA TYR A 408 -4.53 12.73 1.52
C TYR A 408 -4.80 11.54 2.44
N SER A 409 -3.75 10.83 2.81
CA SER A 409 -3.84 9.62 3.66
C SER A 409 -2.50 9.35 4.35
N SER A 410 -2.55 8.94 5.64
CA SER A 410 -1.40 8.38 6.36
C SER A 410 -1.39 6.85 6.35
N PHE A 411 -2.39 6.20 5.74
CA PHE A 411 -2.50 4.75 5.61
C PHE A 411 -1.97 4.30 4.24
N ILE A 412 -2.56 4.79 3.16
CA ILE A 412 -2.08 4.57 1.80
C ILE A 412 -1.23 5.77 1.36
N LYS A 413 0.08 5.56 1.23
CA LYS A 413 1.02 6.55 0.68
C LYS A 413 1.06 6.40 -0.84
N GLY A 414 0.41 7.32 -1.54
CA GLY A 414 0.20 7.16 -2.97
C GLY A 414 -0.05 8.44 -3.75
N TYR A 415 -0.49 8.26 -4.98
CA TYR A 415 -0.61 9.33 -5.98
C TYR A 415 -2.00 9.34 -6.61
N GLU A 416 -2.57 10.55 -6.76
CA GLU A 416 -3.74 10.81 -7.57
C GLU A 416 -3.33 11.06 -9.04
N THR A 417 -2.24 11.80 -9.24
CA THR A 417 -1.70 12.06 -10.58
C THR A 417 -0.17 12.06 -10.57
N LEU A 418 0.41 11.63 -11.69
CA LEU A 418 1.82 11.79 -12.03
C LEU A 418 1.89 12.19 -13.52
N PRO A 419 2.09 13.49 -13.82
CA PRO A 419 2.23 13.95 -15.21
C PRO A 419 3.55 13.45 -15.80
N VAL A 420 3.47 12.69 -16.89
CA VAL A 420 4.64 12.17 -17.59
C VAL A 420 4.54 12.42 -19.09
N ARG A 421 5.70 12.36 -19.76
CA ARG A 421 5.83 12.37 -21.21
C ARG A 421 6.76 11.25 -21.66
N ILE A 422 6.46 10.62 -22.76
CA ILE A 422 7.33 9.67 -23.45
C ILE A 422 7.82 10.37 -24.72
N PRO A 423 9.14 10.68 -24.85
CA PRO A 423 9.70 11.19 -26.08
C PRO A 423 9.49 10.23 -27.24
N GLY A 424 9.38 10.78 -28.46
CA GLY A 424 9.18 10.01 -29.70
C GLY A 424 10.44 9.29 -30.15
#